data_93c2daa8b41261361f0e30081ee440d4
#
_entry.id   93c2daa8b41261361f0e30081ee440d4
#
_cell.length_a   1.000
_cell.length_b   1.000
_cell.length_c   1.000
_cell.angle_alpha   90.00
_cell.angle_beta   90.00
_cell.angle_gamma   90.00
#
_symmetry.space_group_name_H-M   'P 1'
#
loop_
_entity.id
_entity.type
_entity.pdbx_description
1 polymer ?
#
loop_
_entity_poly.entity_id
_entity_poly.type
_entity_poly.pdbx_seq_one_letter_code
_entity_poly.pdbx_strand_id
1 'polypeptide(L)'
;AVGLVIFAISFGAAQAMETSSANLASIIFEPLLEIVISLALGALLGWVLTFMERWFMSNRNRVAMIAGFIILAVAMSMLSFEIGSVHVKFSSLLVCMMLGTVFCNTCESSEDLMGRADKWSAPLLTLFFVLSGAELHLDVFTDLAIVGIGLAYILSRSLGKYFGAMFSSKLAGCSPEIQKYLGITLLPQAGVALGMASQVGALGEIGSTIRSIVLFGVLVYELIGPTL
;
A
#
# COMPACT_ATOMS: atom_id res chain seq x y z
N ALA A 1 3.13 -2.69 -7.01
CA ALA A 1 4.56 -2.38 -6.91
C ALA A 1 4.86 -0.94 -7.35
N VAL A 2 4.70 -0.57 -8.64
CA VAL A 2 5.07 0.77 -9.17
C VAL A 2 4.39 1.90 -8.39
N GLY A 3 3.09 1.80 -8.09
CA GLY A 3 2.36 2.82 -7.32
C GLY A 3 2.91 3.03 -5.91
N LEU A 4 3.37 1.97 -5.23
CA LEU A 4 3.99 2.09 -3.92
C LEU A 4 5.36 2.78 -3.98
N VAL A 5 6.14 2.50 -5.02
CA VAL A 5 7.44 3.17 -5.23
C VAL A 5 7.25 4.67 -5.49
N ILE A 6 6.31 5.03 -6.37
CA ILE A 6 5.99 6.44 -6.64
C ILE A 6 5.47 7.13 -5.37
N PHE A 7 4.63 6.45 -4.60
CA PHE A 7 4.14 6.96 -3.32
C PHE A 7 5.29 7.20 -2.34
N ALA A 8 6.20 6.23 -2.17
CA ALA A 8 7.34 6.35 -1.26
C ALA A 8 8.25 7.54 -1.64
N ILE A 9 8.53 7.74 -2.94
CA ILE A 9 9.31 8.89 -3.43
C ILE A 9 8.58 10.20 -3.12
N SER A 10 7.28 10.28 -3.44
CA SER A 10 6.50 11.49 -3.24
C SER A 10 6.34 11.84 -1.75
N PHE A 11 6.14 10.83 -0.92
CA PHE A 11 5.99 10.97 0.52
C PHE A 11 7.31 11.38 1.18
N GLY A 12 8.42 10.75 0.80
CA GLY A 12 9.76 11.13 1.28
C GLY A 12 10.14 12.55 0.88
N ALA A 13 9.82 12.96 -0.36
CA ALA A 13 10.03 14.33 -0.82
C ALA A 13 9.20 15.34 0.01
N ALA A 14 7.92 15.03 0.30
CA ALA A 14 7.07 15.88 1.12
C ALA A 14 7.60 16.03 2.56
N GLN A 15 8.07 14.94 3.17
CA GLN A 15 8.68 14.98 4.50
C GLN A 15 9.98 15.82 4.52
N ALA A 16 10.82 15.68 3.49
CA ALA A 16 12.06 16.45 3.39
C ALA A 16 11.80 17.96 3.22
N MET A 17 10.73 18.34 2.53
CA MET A 17 10.33 19.75 2.41
C MET A 17 9.81 20.33 3.72
N GLU A 18 9.15 19.54 4.56
CA GLU A 18 8.61 19.98 5.86
C GLU A 18 9.74 20.20 6.87
N THR A 19 10.81 19.43 6.84
CA THR A 19 11.94 19.52 7.78
C THR A 19 12.93 20.67 7.50
N SER A 20 12.68 21.52 6.53
CA SER A 20 13.47 22.74 6.19
C SER A 20 14.99 22.55 5.99
N SER A 21 15.48 21.32 5.98
CA SER A 21 16.92 21.00 5.81
C SER A 21 17.24 20.49 4.40
N ALA A 22 16.48 20.89 3.42
CA ALA A 22 16.46 20.30 2.10
C ALA A 22 17.68 20.69 1.23
N ASN A 23 18.72 19.93 1.31
CA ASN A 23 19.61 19.73 0.18
C ASN A 23 18.84 18.93 -0.89
N LEU A 24 18.76 19.44 -2.13
CA LEU A 24 18.08 18.75 -3.25
C LEU A 24 18.58 17.30 -3.43
N ALA A 25 19.82 17.02 -3.05
CA ALA A 25 20.40 15.67 -3.05
C ALA A 25 19.74 14.75 -2.03
N SER A 26 19.43 15.21 -0.81
CA SER A 26 18.77 14.38 0.22
C SER A 26 17.32 14.06 -0.14
N ILE A 27 16.62 15.00 -0.76
CA ILE A 27 15.21 14.81 -1.19
C ILE A 27 15.04 13.62 -2.15
N ILE A 28 16.04 13.33 -2.98
CA ILE A 28 15.97 12.22 -3.95
C ILE A 28 16.68 10.98 -3.41
N PHE A 29 17.83 11.16 -2.76
CA PHE A 29 18.69 10.05 -2.34
C PHE A 29 18.09 9.26 -1.16
N GLU A 30 17.52 9.94 -0.15
CA GLU A 30 16.92 9.28 1.01
C GLU A 30 15.76 8.36 0.64
N PRO A 31 14.75 8.78 -0.16
CA PRO A 31 13.66 7.88 -0.57
C PRO A 31 14.15 6.71 -1.45
N LEU A 32 15.14 6.94 -2.33
CA LEU A 32 15.69 5.85 -3.13
C LEU A 32 16.41 4.82 -2.26
N LEU A 33 17.18 5.28 -1.29
CA LEU A 33 17.87 4.41 -0.33
C LEU A 33 16.86 3.65 0.54
N GLU A 34 15.80 4.32 1.01
CA GLU A 34 14.69 3.70 1.74
C GLU A 34 14.06 2.56 0.93
N ILE A 35 13.78 2.78 -0.35
CA ILE A 35 13.21 1.77 -1.24
C ILE A 35 14.14 0.57 -1.36
N VAL A 36 15.42 0.79 -1.68
CA VAL A 36 16.39 -0.29 -1.89
C VAL A 36 16.57 -1.14 -0.63
N ILE A 37 16.73 -0.49 0.53
CA ILE A 37 16.93 -1.17 1.80
C ILE A 37 15.66 -1.91 2.23
N SER A 38 14.48 -1.31 2.04
CA SER A 38 13.19 -1.96 2.33
C SER A 38 12.97 -3.20 1.48
N LEU A 39 13.27 -3.14 0.19
CA LEU A 39 13.18 -4.29 -0.70
C LEU A 39 14.20 -5.38 -0.33
N ALA A 40 15.43 -5.00 0.01
CA ALA A 40 16.46 -5.95 0.43
C ALA A 40 16.06 -6.66 1.74
N LEU A 41 15.57 -5.91 2.74
CA LEU A 41 15.08 -6.47 4.01
C LEU A 41 13.90 -7.41 3.77
N GLY A 42 12.92 -7.00 2.97
CA GLY A 42 11.77 -7.84 2.62
C GLY A 42 12.17 -9.12 1.90
N ALA A 43 13.11 -9.04 0.96
CA ALA A 43 13.64 -10.19 0.24
C ALA A 43 14.35 -11.18 1.18
N LEU A 44 15.18 -10.67 2.09
CA LEU A 44 15.88 -11.48 3.08
C LEU A 44 14.88 -12.22 4.00
N LEU A 45 13.89 -11.49 4.53
CA LEU A 45 12.86 -12.08 5.39
C LEU A 45 12.01 -13.11 4.65
N GLY A 46 11.65 -12.86 3.39
CA GLY A 46 10.91 -13.80 2.55
C GLY A 46 11.71 -15.07 2.25
N TRP A 47 13.00 -14.94 2.01
CA TRP A 47 13.89 -16.08 1.80
C TRP A 47 14.06 -16.92 3.08
N VAL A 48 14.27 -16.26 4.23
CA VAL A 48 14.35 -16.94 5.54
C VAL A 48 13.04 -17.66 5.85
N LEU A 49 11.89 -17.02 5.61
CA LEU A 49 10.57 -17.62 5.80
C LEU A 49 10.42 -18.89 4.96
N THR A 50 10.79 -18.85 3.68
CA THR A 50 10.76 -20.02 2.79
C THR A 50 11.66 -21.16 3.28
N PHE A 51 12.85 -20.81 3.79
CA PHE A 51 13.78 -21.79 4.33
C PHE A 51 13.24 -22.43 5.61
N MET A 52 12.67 -21.65 6.52
CA MET A 52 12.10 -22.14 7.78
C MET A 52 10.81 -22.95 7.55
N GLU A 53 10.02 -22.59 6.55
CA GLU A 53 8.76 -23.30 6.22
C GLU A 53 9.00 -24.79 5.97
N ARG A 54 10.10 -25.17 5.37
CA ARG A 54 10.46 -26.58 5.07
C ARG A 54 10.58 -27.45 6.31
N TRP A 55 10.83 -26.86 7.49
CA TRP A 55 11.02 -27.59 8.74
C TRP A 55 9.70 -27.88 9.46
N PHE A 56 8.62 -27.23 9.07
CA PHE A 56 7.32 -27.40 9.72
C PHE A 56 6.38 -28.25 8.88
N MET A 57 5.92 -29.38 9.44
CA MET A 57 5.00 -30.31 8.77
C MET A 57 3.53 -29.90 8.93
N SER A 58 3.18 -29.13 9.96
CA SER A 58 1.80 -28.77 10.27
C SER A 58 1.40 -27.44 9.61
N ASN A 59 0.34 -27.45 8.81
CA ASN A 59 -0.18 -26.25 8.16
C ASN A 59 -0.57 -25.13 9.15
N ARG A 60 -1.03 -25.48 10.34
CA ARG A 60 -1.33 -24.50 11.40
C ARG A 60 -0.07 -23.75 11.83
N ASN A 61 1.02 -24.45 12.02
CA ASN A 61 2.29 -23.85 12.42
C ASN A 61 2.88 -23.00 11.30
N ARG A 62 2.73 -23.41 10.04
CA ARG A 62 3.17 -22.65 8.86
C ARG A 62 2.42 -21.33 8.74
N VAL A 63 1.10 -21.30 8.91
CA VAL A 63 0.30 -20.06 8.89
C VAL A 63 0.68 -19.15 10.06
N ALA A 64 0.87 -19.69 11.26
CA ALA A 64 1.32 -18.92 12.42
C ALA A 64 2.71 -18.32 12.19
N MET A 65 3.60 -19.03 11.52
CA MET A 65 4.92 -18.56 11.15
C MET A 65 4.84 -17.41 10.13
N ILE A 66 4.00 -17.52 9.11
CA ILE A 66 3.75 -16.43 8.14
C ILE A 66 3.29 -15.16 8.88
N ALA A 67 2.30 -15.29 9.77
CA ALA A 67 1.82 -14.17 10.58
C ALA A 67 2.94 -13.59 11.46
N GLY A 68 3.76 -14.43 12.09
CA GLY A 68 4.92 -14.00 12.88
C GLY A 68 5.95 -13.24 12.05
N PHE A 69 6.23 -13.68 10.81
CA PHE A 69 7.15 -12.98 9.92
C PHE A 69 6.60 -11.65 9.41
N ILE A 70 5.29 -11.55 9.19
CA ILE A 70 4.65 -10.26 8.85
C ILE A 70 4.79 -9.28 10.01
N ILE A 71 4.50 -9.72 11.24
CA ILE A 71 4.66 -8.88 12.44
C ILE A 71 6.13 -8.49 12.63
N LEU A 72 7.06 -9.42 12.44
CA LEU A 72 8.49 -9.16 12.51
C LEU A 72 8.93 -8.14 11.45
N ALA A 73 8.45 -8.27 10.21
CA ALA A 73 8.74 -7.35 9.12
C ALA A 73 8.25 -5.93 9.43
N VAL A 74 7.04 -5.80 9.96
CA VAL A 74 6.49 -4.51 10.40
C VAL A 74 7.30 -3.95 11.56
N ALA A 75 7.61 -4.76 12.59
CA ALA A 75 8.41 -4.33 13.73
C ALA A 75 9.82 -3.85 13.31
N MET A 76 10.47 -4.60 12.42
CA MET A 76 11.78 -4.18 11.88
C MET A 76 11.68 -2.91 11.02
N SER A 77 10.59 -2.72 10.29
CA SER A 77 10.39 -1.51 9.49
C SER A 77 10.14 -0.25 10.34
N MET A 78 9.75 -0.40 11.60
CA MET A 78 9.61 0.72 12.53
C MET A 78 10.96 1.18 13.12
N LEU A 79 12.03 0.42 12.91
CA LEU A 79 13.37 0.84 13.33
C LEU A 79 13.86 1.95 12.38
N SER A 80 14.32 3.04 12.96
CA SER A 80 14.99 4.12 12.24
C SER A 80 16.43 4.18 12.69
N PHE A 81 17.35 4.28 11.75
CA PHE A 81 18.78 4.37 12.02
C PHE A 81 19.31 5.68 11.45
N GLU A 82 20.18 6.32 12.20
CA GLU A 82 20.95 7.48 11.73
C GLU A 82 22.36 7.02 11.39
N ILE A 83 22.71 7.08 10.11
CA ILE A 83 24.07 6.77 9.64
C ILE A 83 24.70 8.08 9.15
N GLY A 84 25.42 8.75 10.04
CA GLY A 84 26.02 10.06 9.76
C GLY A 84 24.97 11.15 9.64
N SER A 85 24.79 11.71 8.43
CA SER A 85 23.81 12.76 8.12
C SER A 85 22.56 12.22 7.40
N VAL A 86 22.45 10.91 7.20
CA VAL A 86 21.35 10.28 6.46
C VAL A 86 20.44 9.56 7.44
N HIS A 87 19.16 9.93 7.44
CA HIS A 87 18.12 9.22 8.17
C HIS A 87 17.64 8.03 7.35
N VAL A 88 17.95 6.82 7.81
CA VAL A 88 17.51 5.58 7.17
C VAL A 88 16.22 5.11 7.83
N LYS A 89 15.14 5.14 7.06
CA LYS A 89 13.83 4.60 7.43
C LYS A 89 13.49 3.43 6.51
N PHE A 90 12.54 2.61 6.93
CA PHE A 90 12.04 1.51 6.13
C PHE A 90 10.56 1.74 5.80
N SER A 91 10.17 1.47 4.56
CA SER A 91 8.76 1.42 4.19
C SER A 91 8.17 0.05 4.52
N SER A 92 7.31 -0.03 5.53
CA SER A 92 6.66 -1.28 5.95
C SER A 92 5.89 -1.94 4.81
N LEU A 93 5.26 -1.15 3.95
CA LEU A 93 4.52 -1.64 2.79
C LEU A 93 5.46 -2.32 1.76
N LEU A 94 6.62 -1.72 1.50
CA LEU A 94 7.60 -2.29 0.56
C LEU A 94 8.27 -3.54 1.14
N VAL A 95 8.59 -3.54 2.43
CA VAL A 95 9.14 -4.72 3.13
C VAL A 95 8.16 -5.88 3.04
N CYS A 96 6.90 -5.69 3.43
CA CYS A 96 5.88 -6.74 3.39
C CYS A 96 5.57 -7.20 1.97
N MET A 97 5.51 -6.28 0.99
CA MET A 97 5.31 -6.61 -0.41
C MET A 97 6.44 -7.51 -0.93
N MET A 98 7.69 -7.17 -0.65
CA MET A 98 8.83 -7.94 -1.12
C MET A 98 8.96 -9.28 -0.41
N LEU A 99 8.68 -9.33 0.90
CA LEU A 99 8.58 -10.58 1.67
C LEU A 99 7.61 -11.54 1.01
N GLY A 100 6.37 -11.10 0.72
CA GLY A 100 5.36 -11.91 0.06
C GLY A 100 5.78 -12.31 -1.35
N THR A 101 6.39 -11.41 -2.12
CA THR A 101 6.87 -11.69 -3.47
C THR A 101 7.92 -12.80 -3.48
N VAL A 102 8.94 -12.71 -2.63
CA VAL A 102 9.99 -13.73 -2.54
C VAL A 102 9.41 -15.05 -2.06
N PHE A 103 8.59 -15.04 -1.01
CA PHE A 103 7.95 -16.24 -0.48
C PHE A 103 7.10 -16.95 -1.54
N CYS A 104 6.22 -16.23 -2.24
CA CYS A 104 5.35 -16.83 -3.26
C CYS A 104 6.12 -17.40 -4.47
N ASN A 105 7.28 -16.84 -4.80
CA ASN A 105 8.07 -17.32 -5.93
C ASN A 105 9.09 -18.42 -5.56
N THR A 106 9.40 -18.60 -4.28
CA THR A 106 10.41 -19.56 -3.82
C THR A 106 9.84 -20.76 -3.06
N CYS A 107 8.62 -20.65 -2.53
CA CYS A 107 7.94 -21.72 -1.78
C CYS A 107 6.95 -22.47 -2.66
N GLU A 108 7.13 -23.79 -2.83
CA GLU A 108 6.24 -24.63 -3.64
C GLU A 108 4.80 -24.72 -3.10
N SER A 109 4.63 -24.62 -1.77
CA SER A 109 3.32 -24.67 -1.09
C SER A 109 2.68 -23.29 -0.92
N SER A 110 3.22 -22.26 -1.55
CA SER A 110 2.82 -20.85 -1.31
C SER A 110 1.34 -20.60 -1.57
N GLU A 111 0.76 -21.19 -2.61
CA GLU A 111 -0.64 -20.97 -3.00
C GLU A 111 -1.61 -21.47 -1.91
N ASP A 112 -1.42 -22.70 -1.41
CA ASP A 112 -2.26 -23.25 -0.32
C ASP A 112 -2.07 -22.46 0.98
N LEU A 113 -0.84 -22.10 1.31
CA LEU A 113 -0.52 -21.35 2.52
C LEU A 113 -1.06 -19.92 2.47
N MET A 114 -0.97 -19.24 1.32
CA MET A 114 -1.56 -17.91 1.14
C MET A 114 -3.09 -17.95 1.21
N GLY A 115 -3.74 -18.97 0.61
CA GLY A 115 -5.18 -19.14 0.72
C GLY A 115 -5.65 -19.38 2.17
N ARG A 116 -4.83 -20.02 3.01
CA ARG A 116 -5.11 -20.20 4.45
C ARG A 116 -4.85 -18.91 5.24
N ALA A 117 -3.77 -18.21 4.93
CA ALA A 117 -3.43 -16.91 5.54
C ALA A 117 -4.51 -15.87 5.24
N ASP A 118 -5.05 -15.86 4.03
CA ASP A 118 -6.14 -14.96 3.62
C ASP A 118 -7.40 -15.20 4.47
N LYS A 119 -7.81 -16.45 4.66
CA LYS A 119 -8.92 -16.80 5.54
C LYS A 119 -8.69 -16.40 6.99
N TRP A 120 -7.46 -16.52 7.47
CA TRP A 120 -7.10 -16.14 8.85
C TRP A 120 -7.06 -14.61 9.01
N SER A 121 -6.66 -13.88 7.99
CA SER A 121 -6.58 -12.40 8.01
C SER A 121 -7.93 -11.70 7.85
N ALA A 122 -8.98 -12.39 7.39
CA ALA A 122 -10.29 -11.79 7.14
C ALA A 122 -10.87 -10.99 8.33
N PRO A 123 -10.83 -11.47 9.60
CA PRO A 123 -11.29 -10.67 10.74
C PRO A 123 -10.43 -9.43 10.99
N LEU A 124 -9.11 -9.50 10.72
CA LEU A 124 -8.20 -8.37 10.88
C LEU A 124 -8.48 -7.30 9.81
N LEU A 125 -8.77 -7.72 8.57
CA LEU A 125 -9.19 -6.81 7.50
C LEU A 125 -10.49 -6.11 7.84
N THR A 126 -11.48 -6.83 8.37
CA THR A 126 -12.74 -6.24 8.83
C THR A 126 -12.48 -5.18 9.91
N LEU A 127 -11.66 -5.50 10.92
CA LEU A 127 -11.29 -4.55 11.97
C LEU A 127 -10.56 -3.33 11.39
N PHE A 128 -9.64 -3.53 10.45
CA PHE A 128 -8.93 -2.46 9.77
C PHE A 128 -9.87 -1.51 9.03
N PHE A 129 -10.87 -2.02 8.31
CA PHE A 129 -11.87 -1.19 7.62
C PHE A 129 -12.76 -0.42 8.61
N VAL A 130 -13.18 -1.06 9.70
CA VAL A 130 -13.99 -0.41 10.74
C VAL A 130 -13.21 0.73 11.40
N LEU A 131 -11.96 0.48 11.79
CA LEU A 131 -11.10 1.51 12.39
C LEU A 131 -10.80 2.65 11.40
N SER A 132 -10.50 2.32 10.16
CA SER A 132 -10.28 3.34 9.11
C SER A 132 -11.52 4.20 8.87
N GLY A 133 -12.71 3.59 8.91
CA GLY A 133 -13.97 4.34 8.82
C GLY A 133 -14.23 5.23 10.03
N ALA A 134 -13.87 4.77 11.23
CA ALA A 134 -14.01 5.55 12.46
C ALA A 134 -13.06 6.77 12.50
N GLU A 135 -11.94 6.71 11.81
CA GLU A 135 -10.98 7.82 11.69
C GLU A 135 -11.37 8.85 10.59
N LEU A 136 -12.50 8.63 9.91
CA LEU A 136 -12.98 9.59 8.91
C LEU A 136 -13.54 10.84 9.59
N HIS A 137 -12.85 11.94 9.44
CA HIS A 137 -13.29 13.26 9.92
C HIS A 137 -14.29 13.86 8.95
N LEU A 138 -15.59 13.76 9.26
CA LEU A 138 -16.66 14.26 8.40
C LEU A 138 -16.77 15.80 8.41
N ASP A 139 -16.27 16.45 9.44
CA ASP A 139 -16.15 17.90 9.55
C ASP A 139 -15.31 18.54 8.44
N VAL A 140 -14.33 17.81 7.91
CA VAL A 140 -13.52 18.24 6.76
C VAL A 140 -14.39 18.51 5.52
N PHE A 141 -15.55 17.86 5.39
CA PHE A 141 -16.47 18.04 4.27
C PHE A 141 -17.42 19.23 4.42
N THR A 142 -17.34 19.98 5.50
CA THR A 142 -18.07 21.25 5.65
C THR A 142 -17.44 22.37 4.83
N ASP A 143 -16.15 22.26 4.48
CA ASP A 143 -15.45 23.19 3.61
C ASP A 143 -15.71 22.87 2.13
N LEU A 144 -16.34 23.79 1.42
CA LEU A 144 -16.70 23.66 0.01
C LEU A 144 -15.47 23.48 -0.90
N ALA A 145 -14.32 24.05 -0.53
CA ALA A 145 -13.08 23.88 -1.27
C ALA A 145 -12.56 22.46 -1.17
N ILE A 146 -12.61 21.86 0.02
CA ILE A 146 -12.16 20.46 0.25
C ILE A 146 -13.09 19.48 -0.47
N VAL A 147 -14.40 19.74 -0.44
CA VAL A 147 -15.37 18.94 -1.21
C VAL A 147 -15.09 19.01 -2.71
N GLY A 148 -14.78 20.20 -3.23
CA GLY A 148 -14.40 20.40 -4.62
C GLY A 148 -13.15 19.60 -5.00
N ILE A 149 -12.12 19.62 -4.16
CA ILE A 149 -10.89 18.85 -4.35
C ILE A 149 -11.19 17.33 -4.28
N GLY A 150 -12.01 16.89 -3.34
CA GLY A 150 -12.43 15.50 -3.21
C GLY A 150 -13.17 14.98 -4.44
N LEU A 151 -14.11 15.75 -4.96
CA LEU A 151 -14.82 15.41 -6.21
C LEU A 151 -13.87 15.38 -7.40
N ALA A 152 -12.98 16.36 -7.55
CA ALA A 152 -11.98 16.39 -8.60
C ALA A 152 -11.05 15.16 -8.51
N TYR A 153 -10.63 14.76 -7.30
CA TYR A 153 -9.87 13.54 -7.05
C TYR A 153 -10.61 12.29 -7.51
N ILE A 154 -11.88 12.12 -7.10
CA ILE A 154 -12.70 10.96 -7.47
C ILE A 154 -12.88 10.88 -8.99
N LEU A 155 -13.23 11.98 -9.64
CA LEU A 155 -13.45 12.04 -11.08
C LEU A 155 -12.17 11.78 -11.87
N SER A 156 -11.09 12.48 -11.56
CA SER A 156 -9.81 12.33 -12.27
C SER A 156 -9.25 10.92 -12.14
N ARG A 157 -9.36 10.33 -10.94
CA ARG A 157 -8.92 8.96 -10.70
C ARG A 157 -9.77 7.94 -11.45
N SER A 158 -11.11 8.09 -11.45
CA SER A 158 -12.02 7.20 -12.18
C SER A 158 -11.74 7.25 -13.68
N LEU A 159 -11.62 8.45 -14.24
CA LEU A 159 -11.29 8.65 -15.65
C LEU A 159 -9.90 8.07 -15.99
N GLY A 160 -8.90 8.34 -15.14
CA GLY A 160 -7.54 7.81 -15.32
C GLY A 160 -7.49 6.28 -15.33
N LYS A 161 -8.20 5.63 -14.41
CA LYS A 161 -8.31 4.16 -14.37
C LYS A 161 -9.04 3.60 -15.58
N TYR A 162 -10.18 4.18 -15.92
CA TYR A 162 -11.00 3.73 -17.05
C TYR A 162 -10.22 3.84 -18.37
N PHE A 163 -9.71 5.02 -18.69
CA PHE A 163 -8.99 5.25 -19.94
C PHE A 163 -7.63 4.54 -19.95
N GLY A 164 -6.93 4.48 -18.82
CA GLY A 164 -5.67 3.75 -18.70
C GLY A 164 -5.85 2.25 -18.95
N ALA A 165 -6.87 1.62 -18.36
CA ALA A 165 -7.18 0.23 -18.57
C ALA A 165 -7.64 -0.05 -20.01
N MET A 166 -8.50 0.82 -20.57
CA MET A 166 -8.96 0.72 -21.94
C MET A 166 -7.80 0.82 -22.94
N PHE A 167 -6.91 1.78 -22.75
CA PHE A 167 -5.76 1.97 -23.63
C PHE A 167 -4.78 0.81 -23.53
N SER A 168 -4.46 0.37 -22.31
CA SER A 168 -3.53 -0.76 -22.08
C SER A 168 -4.08 -2.07 -22.65
N SER A 169 -5.38 -2.36 -22.44
CA SER A 169 -6.00 -3.58 -22.95
C SER A 169 -6.12 -3.57 -24.49
N LYS A 170 -6.29 -2.38 -25.09
CA LYS A 170 -6.26 -2.21 -26.56
C LYS A 170 -4.87 -2.46 -27.11
N LEU A 171 -3.81 -1.95 -26.48
CA LEU A 171 -2.43 -2.21 -26.87
C LEU A 171 -2.05 -3.68 -26.73
N ALA A 172 -2.57 -4.36 -25.71
CA ALA A 172 -2.36 -5.79 -25.48
C ALA A 172 -3.18 -6.69 -26.40
N GLY A 173 -4.02 -6.14 -27.28
CA GLY A 173 -4.85 -6.93 -28.21
C GLY A 173 -5.95 -7.74 -27.53
N CYS A 174 -6.42 -7.33 -26.35
CA CYS A 174 -7.48 -8.02 -25.62
C CYS A 174 -8.83 -7.94 -26.35
N SER A 175 -9.78 -8.81 -25.99
CA SER A 175 -11.12 -8.82 -26.56
C SER A 175 -11.85 -7.49 -26.33
N PRO A 176 -12.79 -7.08 -27.20
CA PRO A 176 -13.52 -5.82 -27.06
C PRO A 176 -14.27 -5.68 -25.73
N GLU A 177 -14.72 -6.79 -25.15
CA GLU A 177 -15.39 -6.84 -23.86
C GLU A 177 -14.42 -6.45 -22.73
N ILE A 178 -13.22 -7.02 -22.71
CA ILE A 178 -12.17 -6.65 -21.74
C ILE A 178 -11.83 -5.18 -21.88
N GLN A 179 -11.65 -4.67 -23.10
CA GLN A 179 -11.35 -3.27 -23.34
C GLN A 179 -12.40 -2.33 -22.77
N LYS A 180 -13.67 -2.71 -22.79
CA LYS A 180 -14.80 -1.90 -22.35
C LYS A 180 -14.99 -1.97 -20.82
N TYR A 181 -14.88 -3.14 -20.22
CA TYR A 181 -15.28 -3.35 -18.81
C TYR A 181 -14.12 -3.37 -17.82
N LEU A 182 -12.89 -3.66 -18.25
CA LEU A 182 -11.75 -3.75 -17.35
C LEU A 182 -11.55 -2.49 -16.50
N GLY A 183 -11.76 -1.29 -17.08
CA GLY A 183 -11.62 -0.03 -16.35
C GLY A 183 -12.64 0.12 -15.21
N ILE A 184 -13.85 -0.39 -15.40
CA ILE A 184 -14.92 -0.35 -14.40
C ILE A 184 -14.60 -1.31 -13.26
N THR A 185 -14.17 -2.54 -13.56
CA THR A 185 -13.83 -3.53 -12.53
C THR A 185 -12.60 -3.14 -11.69
N LEU A 186 -11.77 -2.23 -12.17
CA LEU A 186 -10.63 -1.70 -11.45
C LEU A 186 -10.97 -0.48 -10.55
N LEU A 187 -12.20 0.04 -10.60
CA LEU A 187 -12.60 1.20 -9.78
C LEU A 187 -12.53 0.91 -8.26
N PRO A 188 -13.07 -0.22 -7.75
CA PRO A 188 -12.95 -0.55 -6.33
C PRO A 188 -11.50 -0.63 -5.91
N GLN A 189 -11.15 -0.01 -4.81
CA GLN A 189 -9.80 -0.05 -4.27
C GLN A 189 -9.79 0.44 -2.82
N ALA A 190 -9.53 -0.44 -1.89
CA ALA A 190 -9.51 -0.13 -0.48
C ALA A 190 -8.12 -0.32 0.16
N GLY A 191 -7.67 -1.54 0.33
CA GLY A 191 -6.56 -1.90 1.20
C GLY A 191 -5.27 -1.09 1.01
N VAL A 192 -4.73 -1.06 -0.21
CA VAL A 192 -3.47 -0.34 -0.49
C VAL A 192 -3.65 1.18 -0.36
N ALA A 193 -4.81 1.72 -0.79
CA ALA A 193 -5.08 3.15 -0.68
C ALA A 193 -5.20 3.59 0.79
N LEU A 194 -5.87 2.79 1.62
CA LEU A 194 -5.98 3.02 3.06
C LEU A 194 -4.62 2.91 3.76
N GLY A 195 -3.82 1.90 3.40
CA GLY A 195 -2.46 1.75 3.93
C GLY A 195 -1.55 2.92 3.61
N MET A 196 -1.60 3.46 2.39
CA MET A 196 -0.88 4.67 2.01
C MET A 196 -1.43 5.91 2.73
N ALA A 197 -2.75 6.05 2.81
CA ALA A 197 -3.40 7.18 3.48
C ALA A 197 -3.08 7.24 4.98
N SER A 198 -2.95 6.09 5.65
CA SER A 198 -2.55 6.05 7.07
C SER A 198 -1.14 6.60 7.30
N GLN A 199 -0.22 6.39 6.37
CA GLN A 199 1.13 6.94 6.46
C GLN A 199 1.17 8.46 6.25
N VAL A 200 0.30 8.98 5.36
CA VAL A 200 0.22 10.43 5.08
C VAL A 200 -0.21 11.23 6.31
N GLY A 201 -0.93 10.64 7.26
CA GLY A 201 -1.28 11.28 8.52
C GLY A 201 -0.08 11.80 9.33
N ALA A 202 1.13 11.29 9.09
CA ALA A 202 2.35 11.79 9.70
C ALA A 202 2.76 13.21 9.23
N LEU A 203 2.15 13.75 8.16
CA LEU A 203 2.35 15.11 7.64
C LEU A 203 1.44 16.16 8.33
N GLY A 204 1.04 15.95 9.56
CA GLY A 204 0.26 16.91 10.34
C GLY A 204 -1.13 17.20 9.76
N GLU A 205 -1.57 18.48 9.81
CA GLU A 205 -2.90 18.91 9.36
C GLU A 205 -3.16 18.65 7.87
N ILE A 206 -2.17 18.89 7.02
CA ILE A 206 -2.26 18.63 5.58
C ILE A 206 -2.43 17.14 5.34
N GLY A 207 -1.67 16.31 6.06
CA GLY A 207 -1.76 14.87 5.99
C GLY A 207 -3.13 14.33 6.41
N SER A 208 -3.72 14.87 7.47
CA SER A 208 -5.06 14.48 7.94
C SER A 208 -6.16 14.83 6.92
N THR A 209 -6.05 15.98 6.26
CA THR A 209 -6.96 16.42 5.20
C THR A 209 -6.86 15.52 3.98
N ILE A 210 -5.64 15.22 3.51
CA ILE A 210 -5.42 14.29 2.38
C ILE A 210 -5.98 12.91 2.72
N ARG A 211 -5.72 12.42 3.93
CA ARG A 211 -6.23 11.14 4.41
C ARG A 211 -7.76 11.10 4.36
N SER A 212 -8.44 12.13 4.87
CA SER A 212 -9.89 12.21 4.86
C SER A 212 -10.48 12.20 3.44
N ILE A 213 -9.87 12.94 2.51
CA ILE A 213 -10.27 12.94 1.10
C ILE A 213 -10.11 11.55 0.48
N VAL A 214 -8.98 10.87 0.73
CA VAL A 214 -8.73 9.52 0.22
C VAL A 214 -9.70 8.51 0.82
N LEU A 215 -9.94 8.56 2.14
CA LEU A 215 -10.90 7.69 2.83
C LEU A 215 -12.32 7.85 2.27
N PHE A 216 -12.75 9.09 2.05
CA PHE A 216 -14.05 9.36 1.43
C PHE A 216 -14.12 8.81 0.00
N GLY A 217 -13.07 8.99 -0.80
CA GLY A 217 -12.97 8.42 -2.13
C GLY A 217 -13.08 6.89 -2.11
N VAL A 218 -12.38 6.23 -1.18
CA VAL A 218 -12.47 4.78 -0.98
C VAL A 218 -13.89 4.36 -0.62
N LEU A 219 -14.55 5.06 0.32
CA LEU A 219 -15.94 4.79 0.67
C LEU A 219 -16.86 4.83 -0.56
N VAL A 220 -16.74 5.87 -1.37
CA VAL A 220 -17.54 6.02 -2.60
C VAL A 220 -17.26 4.87 -3.57
N TYR A 221 -16.01 4.50 -3.78
CA TYR A 221 -15.63 3.42 -4.69
C TYR A 221 -16.09 2.04 -4.21
N GLU A 222 -16.02 1.77 -2.91
CA GLU A 222 -16.45 0.48 -2.35
C GLU A 222 -17.99 0.33 -2.32
N LEU A 223 -18.73 1.45 -2.20
CA LEU A 223 -20.19 1.41 -2.27
C LEU A 223 -20.70 1.29 -3.71
N ILE A 224 -20.09 2.02 -4.64
CA ILE A 224 -20.56 2.10 -6.03
C ILE A 224 -19.93 1.01 -6.90
N GLY A 225 -18.64 0.70 -6.68
CA GLY A 225 -17.87 -0.20 -7.54
C GLY A 225 -18.45 -1.60 -7.69
N PRO A 226 -18.85 -2.30 -6.61
CA PRO A 226 -19.43 -3.63 -6.70
C PRO A 226 -20.82 -3.67 -7.36
N THR A 227 -21.49 -2.52 -7.49
CA THR A 227 -22.82 -2.42 -8.08
C THR A 227 -22.82 -2.07 -9.58
N LEU A 228 -21.65 -1.68 -10.12
CA LEU A 228 -21.43 -1.37 -11.54
C LEU A 228 -20.95 -2.60 -12.30
#